data_b511e5774fc626b282c9d1d4e65dcc61
#
_entry.id   b511e5774fc626b282c9d1d4e65dcc61
#
_cell.length_a   1.000
_cell.length_b   1.000
_cell.length_c   1.000
_cell.angle_alpha   90.00
_cell.angle_beta   90.00
_cell.angle_gamma   90.00
#
_symmetry.space_group_name_H-M   'P 1'
#
loop_
_entity.id
_entity.type
_entity.pdbx_description
1 polymer ?
#
loop_
_entity_poly.entity_id
_entity_poly.type
_entity_poly.pdbx_seq_one_letter_code
_entity_poly.pdbx_strand_id
1 'polypeptide(L)'
;MLLQPINVVYHKNASITIVLGAMVMLLLFSSCSGKKKELGDAITERDSMAVMDTRGVTTLVSDSGVTRYRINTEEWLVFDRKNPPYWAFEKGVYLEKFDSIFQVEASIKADTAYFFNKEELWNCLLY
;
A
#
# COMPACT_ATOMS: atom_id res chain seq x y z
N MET A 1 31.75 15.17 -71.23
CA MET A 1 31.23 16.53 -71.16
C MET A 1 29.79 16.52 -70.66
N LEU A 2 29.48 17.19 -69.55
CA LEU A 2 28.25 17.36 -68.82
C LEU A 2 28.14 16.43 -67.56
N LEU A 3 28.78 16.93 -66.52
CA LEU A 3 28.53 16.65 -65.14
C LEU A 3 27.53 17.65 -64.58
N GLN A 4 26.61 17.09 -63.74
CA GLN A 4 25.85 17.76 -62.69
C GLN A 4 24.47 18.28 -63.09
N PRO A 5 23.40 18.06 -62.28
CA PRO A 5 23.35 18.33 -60.85
C PRO A 5 22.45 17.32 -60.04
N ILE A 6 23.00 16.34 -59.39
CA ILE A 6 22.24 15.46 -58.53
C ILE A 6 22.38 15.83 -57.02
N ASN A 7 23.38 16.65 -56.70
CA ASN A 7 23.69 16.94 -55.30
C ASN A 7 22.78 18.00 -54.59
N VAL A 8 22.10 18.82 -55.31
CA VAL A 8 21.30 19.93 -54.72
C VAL A 8 19.95 19.43 -54.17
N VAL A 9 19.38 18.41 -54.83
CA VAL A 9 18.07 17.86 -54.40
C VAL A 9 18.19 17.00 -53.13
N TYR A 10 19.30 16.28 -52.98
CA TYR A 10 19.52 15.44 -51.81
C TYR A 10 19.73 16.25 -50.52
N HIS A 11 20.43 17.38 -50.58
CA HIS A 11 20.62 18.26 -49.42
C HIS A 11 19.32 18.95 -48.96
N LYS A 12 18.41 19.25 -49.86
CA LYS A 12 17.14 19.90 -49.51
C LYS A 12 16.20 18.92 -48.79
N ASN A 13 16.16 17.67 -49.21
CA ASN A 13 15.33 16.64 -48.58
C ASN A 13 15.91 16.15 -47.22
N ALA A 14 17.25 16.08 -47.10
CA ALA A 14 17.91 15.75 -45.85
C ALA A 14 17.65 16.80 -44.75
N SER A 15 17.62 18.09 -45.12
CA SER A 15 17.33 19.17 -44.20
C SER A 15 15.87 19.11 -43.69
N ILE A 16 14.92 18.78 -44.55
CA ILE A 16 13.50 18.63 -44.20
C ILE A 16 13.29 17.42 -43.28
N THR A 17 13.92 16.29 -43.53
CA THR A 17 13.80 15.08 -42.69
C THR A 17 14.42 15.30 -41.31
N ILE A 18 15.52 16.03 -41.20
CA ILE A 18 16.13 16.38 -39.91
C ILE A 18 15.21 17.30 -39.10
N VAL A 19 14.62 18.32 -39.76
CA VAL A 19 13.68 19.25 -39.10
C VAL A 19 12.41 18.51 -38.63
N LEU A 20 11.87 17.61 -39.47
CA LEU A 20 10.70 16.79 -39.06
C LEU A 20 11.03 15.85 -37.90
N GLY A 21 12.20 15.22 -37.92
CA GLY A 21 12.65 14.35 -36.82
C GLY A 21 12.85 15.12 -35.52
N ALA A 22 13.43 16.31 -35.57
CA ALA A 22 13.59 17.19 -34.42
C ALA A 22 12.23 17.66 -33.84
N MET A 23 11.27 17.96 -34.71
CA MET A 23 9.94 18.38 -34.30
C MET A 23 9.15 17.25 -33.64
N VAL A 24 9.25 16.03 -34.14
CA VAL A 24 8.64 14.82 -33.50
C VAL A 24 9.29 14.53 -32.14
N MET A 25 10.61 14.68 -32.05
CA MET A 25 11.33 14.49 -30.77
C MET A 25 10.92 15.52 -29.72
N LEU A 26 10.70 16.75 -30.08
CA LEU A 26 10.22 17.82 -29.21
C LEU A 26 8.79 17.57 -28.70
N LEU A 27 7.93 16.97 -29.53
CA LEU A 27 6.56 16.61 -29.11
C LEU A 27 6.52 15.46 -28.11
N LEU A 28 7.51 14.58 -28.12
CA LEU A 28 7.60 13.46 -27.14
C LEU A 28 8.02 13.93 -25.76
N PHE A 29 8.71 15.06 -25.62
CA PHE A 29 9.10 15.62 -24.34
C PHE A 29 8.01 16.48 -23.66
N SER A 30 6.94 16.85 -24.34
CA SER A 30 5.86 17.66 -23.78
C SER A 30 4.80 16.85 -23.02
N SER A 31 4.91 15.51 -22.96
CA SER A 31 3.92 14.62 -22.33
C SER A 31 4.02 14.50 -20.81
N CYS A 32 4.85 15.27 -20.12
CA CYS A 32 5.03 15.18 -18.69
C CYS A 32 4.52 16.43 -17.94
N SER A 33 3.33 16.93 -18.29
CA SER A 33 2.59 17.87 -17.46
C SER A 33 1.57 17.13 -16.60
N GLY A 34 2.08 16.33 -15.66
CA GLY A 34 1.26 15.81 -14.58
C GLY A 34 0.71 16.99 -13.78
N LYS A 35 -0.60 17.23 -13.84
CA LYS A 35 -1.27 18.07 -12.84
C LYS A 35 -0.83 17.58 -11.48
N LYS A 36 -0.12 18.42 -10.73
CA LYS A 36 0.11 18.18 -9.29
C LYS A 36 -1.28 18.02 -8.70
N LYS A 37 -1.65 16.77 -8.38
CA LYS A 37 -2.74 16.51 -7.47
C LYS A 37 -2.37 17.31 -6.23
N GLU A 38 -3.20 18.28 -5.84
CA GLU A 38 -3.08 18.88 -4.51
C GLU A 38 -3.17 17.68 -3.54
N LEU A 39 -2.02 17.28 -3.01
CA LEU A 39 -2.01 16.43 -1.85
C LEU A 39 -2.70 17.27 -0.78
N GLY A 40 -3.86 16.80 -0.32
CA GLY A 40 -4.53 17.40 0.82
C GLY A 40 -3.53 17.65 1.93
N ASP A 41 -3.85 18.61 2.81
CA ASP A 41 -2.99 19.09 3.88
C ASP A 41 -2.14 17.97 4.46
N ALA A 42 -0.84 18.20 4.51
CA ALA A 42 0.11 17.22 5.00
C ALA A 42 -0.34 16.80 6.40
N ILE A 43 -0.69 15.52 6.55
CA ILE A 43 -1.06 14.95 7.85
C ILE A 43 0.12 15.18 8.80
N THR A 44 -0.03 16.15 9.68
CA THR A 44 1.03 16.65 10.55
C THR A 44 1.32 15.67 11.69
N GLU A 45 0.35 14.79 12.01
CA GLU A 45 0.45 13.79 13.07
C GLU A 45 0.44 12.36 12.53
N ARG A 46 1.50 11.97 11.86
CA ARG A 46 1.66 10.59 11.36
C ARG A 46 1.64 9.54 12.48
N ASP A 47 2.01 9.93 13.68
CA ASP A 47 2.13 9.01 14.83
C ASP A 47 0.76 8.69 15.45
N SER A 48 -0.26 9.49 15.17
CA SER A 48 -1.63 9.25 15.63
C SER A 48 -2.45 8.35 14.71
N MET A 49 -1.98 8.12 13.48
CA MET A 49 -2.70 7.34 12.49
C MET A 49 -2.35 5.85 12.55
N ALA A 50 -3.35 5.01 12.27
CA ALA A 50 -3.11 3.61 12.02
C ALA A 50 -2.21 3.45 10.78
N VAL A 51 -1.20 2.61 10.87
CA VAL A 51 -0.34 2.24 9.74
C VAL A 51 -1.02 1.24 8.82
N MET A 52 -2.03 0.53 9.34
CA MET A 52 -2.88 -0.41 8.60
C MET A 52 -4.32 -0.26 9.09
N ASP A 53 -5.27 -0.15 8.15
CA ASP A 53 -6.71 -0.23 8.35
C ASP A 53 -7.26 -1.31 7.42
N THR A 54 -7.78 -2.38 7.99
CA THR A 54 -8.31 -3.52 7.22
C THR A 54 -9.71 -3.85 7.71
N ARG A 55 -10.62 -4.15 6.79
CA ARG A 55 -12.03 -4.37 7.09
C ARG A 55 -12.50 -5.74 6.62
N GLY A 56 -13.38 -6.37 7.43
CA GLY A 56 -13.99 -7.65 7.11
C GLY A 56 -12.94 -8.75 7.00
N VAL A 57 -12.12 -8.96 8.02
CA VAL A 57 -10.94 -9.84 7.98
C VAL A 57 -11.15 -11.11 8.79
N THR A 58 -10.81 -12.22 8.17
CA THR A 58 -10.50 -13.47 8.88
C THR A 58 -9.04 -13.80 8.61
N THR A 59 -8.23 -13.82 9.64
CA THR A 59 -6.80 -14.12 9.52
C THR A 59 -6.37 -15.25 10.45
N LEU A 60 -5.34 -15.98 10.03
CA LEU A 60 -4.67 -17.00 10.83
C LEU A 60 -3.29 -16.49 11.22
N VAL A 61 -2.99 -16.53 12.49
CA VAL A 61 -1.67 -16.18 13.03
C VAL A 61 -0.93 -17.47 13.36
N SER A 62 0.23 -17.63 12.72
CA SER A 62 1.08 -18.79 12.90
C SER A 62 2.39 -18.39 13.57
N ASP A 63 2.86 -19.23 14.47
CA ASP A 63 4.18 -19.14 15.06
C ASP A 63 4.95 -20.43 14.78
N SER A 64 6.18 -20.29 14.27
CA SER A 64 7.07 -21.42 13.97
C SER A 64 6.42 -22.53 13.11
N GLY A 65 5.56 -22.11 12.16
CA GLY A 65 4.85 -23.03 11.25
C GLY A 65 3.59 -23.67 11.83
N VAL A 66 3.22 -23.39 13.09
CA VAL A 66 2.00 -23.87 13.73
C VAL A 66 1.00 -22.73 13.84
N THR A 67 -0.21 -22.92 13.33
CA THR A 67 -1.30 -21.93 13.48
C THR A 67 -1.73 -21.90 14.95
N ARG A 68 -1.62 -20.71 15.55
CA ARG A 68 -1.92 -20.49 16.96
C ARG A 68 -3.26 -19.83 17.19
N TYR A 69 -3.61 -18.86 16.30
CA TYR A 69 -4.82 -18.07 16.49
C TYR A 69 -5.57 -17.90 15.17
N ARG A 70 -6.90 -17.80 15.26
CA ARG A 70 -7.79 -17.27 14.22
C ARG A 70 -8.42 -15.99 14.76
N ILE A 71 -8.28 -14.91 14.01
CA ILE A 71 -8.89 -13.63 14.34
C ILE A 71 -9.94 -13.34 13.26
N ASN A 72 -11.17 -13.14 13.68
CA ASN A 72 -12.28 -12.69 12.83
C ASN A 72 -12.76 -11.35 13.36
N THR A 73 -12.74 -10.32 12.52
CA THR A 73 -13.07 -8.95 12.92
C THR A 73 -13.64 -8.16 11.74
N GLU A 74 -14.53 -7.21 12.04
CA GLU A 74 -15.02 -6.25 11.04
C GLU A 74 -14.03 -5.12 10.76
N GLU A 75 -13.16 -4.80 11.71
CA GLU A 75 -12.16 -3.74 11.58
C GLU A 75 -10.91 -4.07 12.39
N TRP A 76 -9.76 -3.97 11.75
CA TRP A 76 -8.46 -4.16 12.37
C TRP A 76 -7.58 -2.95 12.07
N LEU A 77 -7.23 -2.20 13.09
CA LEU A 77 -6.34 -1.05 13.03
C LEU A 77 -5.02 -1.38 13.72
N VAL A 78 -3.91 -1.06 13.07
CA VAL A 78 -2.56 -1.26 13.61
C VAL A 78 -1.92 0.09 13.87
N PHE A 79 -1.55 0.34 15.13
CA PHE A 79 -0.86 1.55 15.58
C PHE A 79 0.57 1.21 16.01
N ASP A 80 1.44 0.99 15.03
CA ASP A 80 2.82 0.57 15.27
C ASP A 80 3.74 1.72 15.72
N ARG A 81 3.33 2.97 15.43
CA ARG A 81 4.07 4.17 15.82
C ARG A 81 3.69 4.73 17.19
N LYS A 82 2.64 4.23 17.79
CA LYS A 82 2.26 4.58 19.17
C LYS A 82 3.23 3.97 20.18
N ASN A 83 3.30 4.56 21.35
CA ASN A 83 4.10 4.02 22.45
C ASN A 83 3.22 3.83 23.69
N PRO A 84 2.90 2.59 24.05
CA PRO A 84 3.25 1.32 23.41
C PRO A 84 2.53 1.11 22.06
N PRO A 85 3.09 0.31 21.12
CA PRO A 85 2.40 -0.09 19.90
C PRO A 85 1.28 -1.08 20.22
N TYR A 86 0.14 -0.96 19.52
CA TYR A 86 -1.00 -1.82 19.74
C TYR A 86 -1.84 -2.03 18.47
N TRP A 87 -2.62 -3.10 18.48
CA TRP A 87 -3.69 -3.35 17.53
C TRP A 87 -5.02 -3.03 18.17
N ALA A 88 -5.92 -2.40 17.42
CA ALA A 88 -7.27 -2.08 17.87
C ALA A 88 -8.30 -2.82 17.02
N PHE A 89 -9.30 -3.37 17.69
CA PHE A 89 -10.46 -4.03 17.13
C PHE A 89 -11.70 -3.36 17.73
N GLU A 90 -12.18 -2.30 17.07
CA GLU A 90 -13.23 -1.43 17.65
C GLU A 90 -14.65 -1.82 17.24
N LYS A 91 -14.79 -2.71 16.23
CA LYS A 91 -16.08 -3.17 15.70
C LYS A 91 -16.33 -4.66 15.88
N GLY A 92 -15.90 -5.17 17.01
CA GLY A 92 -16.03 -6.58 17.33
C GLY A 92 -14.84 -7.43 16.88
N VAL A 93 -14.50 -8.39 17.71
CA VAL A 93 -13.50 -9.41 17.43
C VAL A 93 -13.94 -10.77 17.99
N TYR A 94 -13.71 -11.79 17.19
CA TYR A 94 -13.79 -13.17 17.62
C TYR A 94 -12.43 -13.82 17.43
N LEU A 95 -11.83 -14.22 18.55
CA LEU A 95 -10.51 -14.83 18.63
C LEU A 95 -10.65 -16.29 19.03
N GLU A 96 -10.03 -17.18 18.28
CA GLU A 96 -9.86 -18.60 18.64
C GLU A 96 -8.37 -18.89 18.81
N LYS A 97 -8.04 -19.60 19.90
CA LYS A 97 -6.72 -20.16 20.14
C LYS A 97 -6.74 -21.65 19.82
N PHE A 98 -5.75 -22.11 19.07
CA PHE A 98 -5.59 -23.51 18.71
C PHE A 98 -4.46 -24.17 19.50
N ASP A 99 -4.65 -25.45 19.78
CA ASP A 99 -3.60 -26.32 20.27
C ASP A 99 -2.65 -26.78 19.16
N SER A 100 -1.72 -27.67 19.49
CA SER A 100 -0.72 -28.18 18.53
C SER A 100 -1.30 -29.09 17.44
N ILE A 101 -2.52 -29.58 17.59
CA ILE A 101 -3.23 -30.44 16.64
C ILE A 101 -4.38 -29.73 15.94
N PHE A 102 -4.36 -28.39 15.98
CA PHE A 102 -5.35 -27.52 15.33
C PHE A 102 -6.79 -27.67 15.87
N GLN A 103 -6.93 -27.98 17.16
CA GLN A 103 -8.22 -27.95 17.85
C GLN A 103 -8.37 -26.63 18.61
N VAL A 104 -9.59 -26.12 18.71
CA VAL A 104 -9.88 -24.90 19.47
C VAL A 104 -9.72 -25.18 20.95
N GLU A 105 -8.70 -24.61 21.57
CA GLU A 105 -8.43 -24.70 23.00
C GLU A 105 -9.24 -23.64 23.77
N ALA A 106 -9.36 -22.45 23.23
CA ALA A 106 -10.07 -21.33 23.83
C ALA A 106 -10.63 -20.39 22.78
N SER A 107 -11.68 -19.66 23.12
CA SER A 107 -12.22 -18.61 22.29
C SER A 107 -12.64 -17.40 23.13
N ILE A 108 -12.50 -16.20 22.54
CA ILE A 108 -12.89 -14.94 23.14
C ILE A 108 -13.72 -14.18 22.09
N LYS A 109 -14.86 -13.64 22.51
CA LYS A 109 -15.65 -12.70 21.73
C LYS A 109 -15.74 -11.39 22.50
N ALA A 110 -15.41 -10.28 21.85
CA ALA A 110 -15.47 -8.96 22.46
C ALA A 110 -16.02 -7.94 21.44
N ASP A 111 -16.71 -6.92 21.93
CA ASP A 111 -17.18 -5.80 21.09
C ASP A 111 -16.03 -4.84 20.76
N THR A 112 -15.12 -4.69 21.69
CA THR A 112 -13.88 -3.92 21.50
C THR A 112 -12.72 -4.66 22.16
N ALA A 113 -11.59 -4.73 21.49
CA ALA A 113 -10.37 -5.30 22.04
C ALA A 113 -9.13 -4.54 21.58
N TYR A 114 -8.12 -4.51 22.42
CA TYR A 114 -6.80 -3.97 22.13
C TYR A 114 -5.74 -5.03 22.44
N PHE A 115 -4.81 -5.22 21.52
CA PHE A 115 -3.68 -6.11 21.71
C PHE A 115 -2.38 -5.30 21.74
N PHE A 116 -1.67 -5.39 22.85
CA PHE A 116 -0.37 -4.73 23.05
C PHE A 116 0.75 -5.69 22.71
N ASN A 117 1.43 -5.46 21.58
CA ASN A 117 2.39 -6.39 21.00
C ASN A 117 3.62 -6.65 21.90
N LYS A 118 4.06 -5.64 22.65
CA LYS A 118 5.27 -5.75 23.50
C LYS A 118 5.02 -6.55 24.77
N GLU A 119 3.82 -6.40 25.32
CA GLU A 119 3.42 -7.06 26.55
C GLU A 119 2.70 -8.39 26.30
N GLU A 120 2.40 -8.72 25.04
CA GLU A 120 1.55 -9.87 24.63
C GLU A 120 0.20 -9.89 25.38
N LEU A 121 -0.33 -8.69 25.67
CA LEU A 121 -1.50 -8.52 26.50
C LEU A 121 -2.73 -8.14 25.69
N TRP A 122 -3.83 -8.87 25.92
CA TRP A 122 -5.15 -8.54 25.41
C TRP A 122 -5.95 -7.76 26.46
N ASN A 123 -6.50 -6.62 26.07
CA ASN A 123 -7.48 -5.87 26.84
C ASN A 123 -8.81 -5.93 26.10
N CYS A 124 -9.79 -6.67 26.62
CA CYS A 124 -11.08 -6.88 25.99
C CYS A 124 -12.19 -6.18 26.79
N LEU A 125 -13.00 -5.41 26.12
CA LEU A 125 -14.21 -4.84 26.67
C LEU A 125 -15.40 -5.68 26.19
N LEU A 126 -16.07 -6.31 27.13
CA LEU A 126 -17.28 -7.07 26.92
C LEU A 126 -18.45 -6.23 27.41
N TYR A 127 -19.46 -6.04 26.55
CA TYR A 127 -20.75 -5.47 26.93
C TYR A 127 -21.82 -6.53 26.85
#